data_6ceb7e9bf6c43c19bb7f5f17819457b6
#
_entry.id   6ceb7e9bf6c43c19bb7f5f17819457b6
#
_cell.length_a   1.000
_cell.length_b   1.000
_cell.length_c   1.000
_cell.angle_alpha   90.00
_cell.angle_beta   90.00
_cell.angle_gamma   90.00
#
_symmetry.space_group_name_H-M   'P 1'
#
loop_
_entity.id
_entity.type
_entity.pdbx_description
1 polymer ?
#
loop_
_entity_poly.entity_id
_entity_poly.type
_entity_poly.pdbx_seq_one_letter_code
_entity_poly.pdbx_strand_id
1 'polypeptide(L)'
;MVEFGRRDALQAFMALHAVAWQERGGSQAMQTSRELAFHDAFSRTALERGWLRLFLLKVNGRPVGALYGFRRGPRFYFYQSGYDPAWRKHSVGLVTMGLAIKQALAEGAEEYDLLHGTEAYKFRWAKETRELSRVHLFPPSWRGWLYRASLEAESQGKHAARRWLPQTVLDRLIESRKGV
;
A
#
# COMPACT_ATOMS: atom_id res chain seq x y z
N MET A 1 -12.67 -14.59 -13.82
CA MET A 1 -13.78 -14.29 -12.87
C MET A 1 -13.20 -13.44 -11.74
N VAL A 2 -13.86 -12.39 -11.37
CA VAL A 2 -13.46 -11.51 -10.25
C VAL A 2 -14.41 -11.81 -9.09
N GLU A 3 -13.86 -12.19 -7.93
CA GLU A 3 -14.65 -12.44 -6.72
C GLU A 3 -14.48 -11.26 -5.75
N PHE A 4 -15.58 -10.89 -5.08
CA PHE A 4 -15.63 -9.78 -4.14
C PHE A 4 -15.93 -10.26 -2.72
N GLY A 5 -15.27 -9.63 -1.73
CA GLY A 5 -15.79 -9.55 -0.36
C GLY A 5 -15.78 -10.83 0.47
N ARG A 6 -15.03 -11.87 0.11
CA ARG A 6 -14.95 -13.10 0.90
C ARG A 6 -13.66 -13.16 1.72
N ARG A 7 -13.73 -13.72 2.91
CA ARG A 7 -12.59 -13.90 3.80
C ARG A 7 -11.48 -14.75 3.18
N ASP A 8 -11.84 -15.77 2.41
CA ASP A 8 -10.92 -16.64 1.67
C ASP A 8 -10.08 -15.83 0.66
N ALA A 9 -10.65 -14.73 0.15
CA ALA A 9 -9.96 -13.83 -0.75
C ALA A 9 -8.81 -13.06 -0.08
N LEU A 10 -8.90 -12.76 1.23
CA LEU A 10 -7.83 -12.08 1.96
C LEU A 10 -6.58 -12.98 2.08
N GLN A 11 -6.75 -14.26 2.34
CA GLN A 11 -5.64 -15.20 2.41
C GLN A 11 -4.96 -15.36 1.04
N ALA A 12 -5.76 -15.50 -0.03
CA ALA A 12 -5.24 -15.55 -1.40
C ALA A 12 -4.50 -14.25 -1.79
N PHE A 13 -5.04 -13.10 -1.39
CA PHE A 13 -4.38 -11.81 -1.56
C PHE A 13 -3.04 -11.76 -0.82
N MET A 14 -3.00 -12.13 0.46
CA MET A 14 -1.78 -12.12 1.26
C MET A 14 -0.69 -13.01 0.65
N ALA A 15 -1.06 -14.20 0.18
CA ALA A 15 -0.13 -15.11 -0.49
C ALA A 15 0.45 -14.50 -1.78
N LEU A 16 -0.40 -13.96 -2.66
CA LEU A 16 0.04 -13.31 -3.91
C LEU A 16 0.86 -12.04 -3.64
N HIS A 17 0.50 -11.27 -2.62
CA HIS A 17 1.25 -10.09 -2.21
C HIS A 17 2.64 -10.46 -1.71
N ALA A 18 2.77 -11.45 -0.83
CA ALA A 18 4.06 -11.91 -0.31
C ALA A 18 5.00 -12.33 -1.44
N VAL A 19 4.54 -13.16 -2.37
CA VAL A 19 5.34 -13.64 -3.51
C VAL A 19 5.74 -12.48 -4.44
N ALA A 20 4.82 -11.58 -4.78
CA ALA A 20 5.08 -10.45 -5.67
C ALA A 20 6.11 -9.46 -5.10
N TRP A 21 6.21 -9.36 -3.77
CA TRP A 21 7.11 -8.41 -3.11
C TRP A 21 8.44 -9.02 -2.70
N GLN A 22 8.57 -10.35 -2.58
CA GLN A 22 9.85 -11.01 -2.33
C GLN A 22 10.92 -10.63 -3.36
N GLU A 23 10.57 -10.61 -4.64
CA GLU A 23 11.47 -10.21 -5.72
C GLU A 23 11.87 -8.71 -5.70
N ARG A 24 11.14 -7.88 -4.95
CA ARG A 24 11.34 -6.43 -4.86
C ARG A 24 11.99 -5.98 -3.55
N GLY A 25 12.56 -6.90 -2.80
CA GLY A 25 13.18 -6.61 -1.49
C GLY A 25 12.20 -6.55 -0.34
N GLY A 26 11.00 -7.10 -0.49
CA GLY A 26 9.96 -7.12 0.54
C GLY A 26 8.98 -5.95 0.45
N SER A 27 7.81 -6.12 1.06
CA SER A 27 6.81 -5.06 1.22
C SER A 27 7.02 -4.39 2.57
N GLN A 28 6.92 -3.08 2.65
CA GLN A 28 6.90 -2.38 3.95
C GLN A 28 5.55 -2.49 4.67
N ALA A 29 4.54 -3.05 4.00
CA ALA A 29 3.22 -3.33 4.55
C ALA A 29 3.03 -4.84 4.65
N MET A 30 2.41 -5.31 5.73
CA MET A 30 2.08 -6.73 5.94
C MET A 30 3.29 -7.68 6.10
N GLN A 31 4.36 -7.20 6.72
CA GLN A 31 5.56 -8.01 7.01
C GLN A 31 5.53 -8.65 8.40
N THR A 32 5.03 -7.93 9.38
CA THR A 32 5.04 -8.38 10.77
C THR A 32 3.75 -9.10 11.13
N SER A 33 3.83 -10.01 12.11
CA SER A 33 2.65 -10.67 12.66
C SER A 33 1.61 -9.68 13.20
N ARG A 34 2.07 -8.54 13.72
CA ARG A 34 1.19 -7.45 14.20
C ARG A 34 0.42 -6.78 13.06
N GLU A 35 1.06 -6.50 11.94
CA GLU A 35 0.41 -5.94 10.76
C GLU A 35 -0.58 -6.91 10.14
N LEU A 36 -0.21 -8.19 10.04
CA LEU A 36 -1.12 -9.23 9.55
C LEU A 36 -2.35 -9.36 10.45
N ALA A 37 -2.18 -9.37 11.77
CA ALA A 37 -3.28 -9.38 12.73
C ALA A 37 -4.17 -8.13 12.63
N PHE A 38 -3.55 -6.96 12.42
CA PHE A 38 -4.30 -5.72 12.18
C PHE A 38 -5.17 -5.83 10.92
N HIS A 39 -4.60 -6.30 9.80
CA HIS A 39 -5.34 -6.43 8.54
C HIS A 39 -6.44 -7.50 8.61
N ASP A 40 -6.22 -8.59 9.35
CA ASP A 40 -7.28 -9.58 9.61
C ASP A 40 -8.45 -8.96 10.40
N ALA A 41 -8.15 -8.25 11.48
CA ALA A 41 -9.17 -7.58 12.29
C ALA A 41 -9.88 -6.46 11.52
N PHE A 42 -9.11 -5.61 10.84
CA PHE A 42 -9.66 -4.48 10.09
C PHE A 42 -10.52 -4.92 8.91
N SER A 43 -10.11 -5.97 8.18
CA SER A 43 -10.88 -6.49 7.06
C SER A 43 -12.25 -7.02 7.46
N ARG A 44 -12.38 -7.58 8.67
CA ARG A 44 -13.70 -7.99 9.23
C ARG A 44 -14.62 -6.79 9.40
N THR A 45 -14.13 -5.77 10.10
CA THR A 45 -14.91 -4.53 10.31
C THR A 45 -15.23 -3.84 8.98
N ALA A 46 -14.29 -3.82 8.04
CA ALA A 46 -14.51 -3.22 6.74
C ALA A 46 -15.53 -4.02 5.89
N LEU A 47 -15.56 -5.35 6.04
CA LEU A 47 -16.56 -6.20 5.39
C LEU A 47 -17.96 -5.94 5.98
N GLU A 48 -18.10 -5.94 7.30
CA GLU A 48 -19.36 -5.68 8.01
C GLU A 48 -19.94 -4.31 7.63
N ARG A 49 -19.09 -3.31 7.44
CA ARG A 49 -19.48 -1.96 7.03
C ARG A 49 -19.66 -1.78 5.51
N GLY A 50 -19.47 -2.84 4.72
CA GLY A 50 -19.56 -2.79 3.27
C GLY A 50 -18.45 -1.98 2.59
N TRP A 51 -17.34 -1.71 3.28
CA TRP A 51 -16.23 -0.93 2.75
C TRP A 51 -15.22 -1.78 2.00
N LEU A 52 -15.03 -3.04 2.42
CA LEU A 52 -14.00 -3.93 1.86
C LEU A 52 -14.24 -4.18 0.37
N ARG A 53 -13.16 -4.07 -0.41
CA ARG A 53 -13.09 -4.45 -1.81
C ARG A 53 -11.85 -5.28 -2.06
N LEU A 54 -12.05 -6.59 -2.10
CA LEU A 54 -11.04 -7.58 -2.44
C LEU A 54 -11.34 -8.12 -3.83
N PHE A 55 -10.38 -7.99 -4.73
CA PHE A 55 -10.48 -8.49 -6.10
C PHE A 55 -9.50 -9.65 -6.27
N LEU A 56 -9.96 -10.75 -6.82
CA LEU A 56 -9.12 -11.88 -7.23
C LEU A 56 -9.30 -12.11 -8.73
N LEU A 57 -8.24 -11.94 -9.49
CA LEU A 57 -8.18 -12.38 -10.87
C LEU A 57 -7.81 -13.86 -10.89
N LYS A 58 -8.70 -14.69 -11.41
CA LYS A 58 -8.51 -16.13 -11.53
C LYS A 58 -8.41 -16.56 -12.99
N VAL A 59 -7.44 -17.41 -13.29
CA VAL A 59 -7.31 -18.10 -14.57
C VAL A 59 -7.39 -19.60 -14.30
N ASN A 60 -8.30 -20.29 -14.96
CA ASN A 60 -8.59 -21.71 -14.72
C ASN A 60 -8.80 -22.04 -13.24
N GLY A 61 -9.53 -21.18 -12.52
CA GLY A 61 -9.82 -21.35 -11.09
C GLY A 61 -8.69 -20.94 -10.14
N ARG A 62 -7.46 -20.75 -10.63
CA ARG A 62 -6.28 -20.39 -9.83
C ARG A 62 -6.17 -18.86 -9.72
N PRO A 63 -6.00 -18.29 -8.50
CA PRO A 63 -5.71 -16.87 -8.33
C PRO A 63 -4.34 -16.51 -8.91
N VAL A 64 -4.29 -15.52 -9.80
CA VAL A 64 -3.05 -15.03 -10.44
C VAL A 64 -2.79 -13.55 -10.21
N GLY A 65 -3.81 -12.82 -9.77
CA GLY A 65 -3.72 -11.42 -9.39
C GLY A 65 -4.71 -11.09 -8.29
N ALA A 66 -4.36 -10.17 -7.42
CA ALA A 66 -5.23 -9.73 -6.34
C ALA A 66 -5.06 -8.23 -6.08
N LEU A 67 -6.12 -7.59 -5.61
CA LEU A 67 -6.12 -6.19 -5.20
C LEU A 67 -6.95 -6.04 -3.93
N TYR A 68 -6.42 -5.33 -2.98
CA TYR A 68 -7.02 -5.00 -1.70
C TYR A 68 -7.26 -3.50 -1.63
N GLY A 69 -8.50 -3.14 -1.48
CA GLY A 69 -8.93 -1.75 -1.43
C GLY A 69 -10.19 -1.58 -0.60
N PHE A 70 -10.66 -0.34 -0.50
CA PHE A 70 -11.80 0.04 0.30
C PHE A 70 -12.65 1.06 -0.46
N ARG A 71 -13.96 0.98 -0.29
CA ARG A 71 -14.88 2.00 -0.77
C ARG A 71 -15.59 2.66 0.40
N ARG A 72 -15.54 3.98 0.46
CA ARG A 72 -16.32 4.77 1.43
C ARG A 72 -16.92 5.99 0.74
N GLY A 73 -18.23 6.02 0.70
CA GLY A 73 -18.95 7.05 -0.06
C GLY A 73 -18.57 7.01 -1.55
N PRO A 74 -18.30 8.16 -2.18
CA PRO A 74 -17.97 8.25 -3.60
C PRO A 74 -16.51 7.91 -3.91
N ARG A 75 -15.70 7.50 -2.93
CA ARG A 75 -14.26 7.26 -3.11
C ARG A 75 -13.91 5.79 -2.96
N PHE A 76 -13.08 5.31 -3.87
CA PHE A 76 -12.39 4.04 -3.79
C PHE A 76 -10.93 4.29 -3.42
N TYR A 77 -10.42 3.55 -2.45
CA TYR A 77 -9.03 3.62 -1.98
C TYR A 77 -8.31 2.33 -2.35
N PHE A 78 -7.35 2.43 -3.25
CA PHE A 78 -6.45 1.34 -3.57
C PHE A 78 -5.38 1.21 -2.50
N TYR A 79 -5.38 0.11 -1.74
CA TYR A 79 -4.41 -0.07 -0.66
C TYR A 79 -3.18 -0.84 -1.13
N GLN A 80 -3.36 -2.07 -1.60
CA GLN A 80 -2.26 -2.92 -2.05
C GLN A 80 -2.71 -3.88 -3.16
N SER A 81 -1.73 -4.41 -3.91
CA SER A 81 -1.95 -5.47 -4.89
C SER A 81 -0.86 -6.52 -4.81
N GLY A 82 -1.16 -7.69 -5.33
CA GLY A 82 -0.22 -8.78 -5.49
C GLY A 82 -0.53 -9.55 -6.78
N TYR A 83 0.45 -10.25 -7.31
CA TYR A 83 0.26 -11.11 -8.47
C TYR A 83 1.28 -12.25 -8.46
N ASP A 84 0.97 -13.35 -9.15
CA ASP A 84 1.88 -14.47 -9.37
C ASP A 84 2.94 -14.05 -10.41
N PRO A 85 4.25 -13.99 -10.05
CA PRO A 85 5.32 -13.59 -10.97
C PRO A 85 5.40 -14.44 -12.25
N ALA A 86 4.97 -15.71 -12.19
CA ALA A 86 4.90 -16.57 -13.37
C ALA A 86 4.00 -16.00 -14.48
N TRP A 87 3.03 -15.14 -14.10
CA TRP A 87 2.09 -14.48 -15.01
C TRP A 87 2.49 -13.04 -15.39
N ARG A 88 3.71 -12.62 -15.05
CA ARG A 88 4.21 -11.25 -15.34
C ARG A 88 4.06 -10.87 -16.82
N LYS A 89 4.37 -11.78 -17.73
CA LYS A 89 4.26 -11.56 -19.19
C LYS A 89 2.84 -11.23 -19.66
N HIS A 90 1.83 -11.64 -18.89
CA HIS A 90 0.42 -11.40 -19.19
C HIS A 90 -0.12 -10.13 -18.52
N SER A 91 0.72 -9.32 -17.89
CA SER A 91 0.34 -8.05 -17.25
C SER A 91 -0.83 -8.16 -16.28
N VAL A 92 -0.95 -9.29 -15.58
CA VAL A 92 -2.10 -9.60 -14.70
C VAL A 92 -2.33 -8.55 -13.63
N GLY A 93 -1.30 -7.86 -13.14
CA GLY A 93 -1.43 -6.75 -12.21
C GLY A 93 -2.17 -5.56 -12.83
N LEU A 94 -1.86 -5.21 -14.08
CA LEU A 94 -2.58 -4.14 -14.81
C LEU A 94 -4.02 -4.54 -15.11
N VAL A 95 -4.25 -5.80 -15.51
CA VAL A 95 -5.61 -6.32 -15.76
C VAL A 95 -6.44 -6.26 -14.48
N THR A 96 -5.89 -6.70 -13.35
CA THR A 96 -6.58 -6.65 -12.04
C THR A 96 -6.92 -5.21 -11.66
N MET A 97 -5.99 -4.27 -11.85
CA MET A 97 -6.23 -2.84 -11.59
C MET A 97 -7.33 -2.28 -12.49
N GLY A 98 -7.28 -2.53 -13.80
CA GLY A 98 -8.30 -2.06 -14.74
C GLY A 98 -9.70 -2.60 -14.43
N LEU A 99 -9.81 -3.87 -14.04
CA LEU A 99 -11.07 -4.47 -13.60
C LEU A 99 -11.57 -3.87 -12.28
N ALA A 100 -10.68 -3.56 -11.35
CA ALA A 100 -11.04 -2.90 -10.09
C ALA A 100 -11.54 -1.47 -10.32
N ILE A 101 -10.90 -0.71 -11.21
CA ILE A 101 -11.34 0.64 -11.60
C ILE A 101 -12.71 0.57 -12.28
N LYS A 102 -12.88 -0.35 -13.24
CA LYS A 102 -14.18 -0.57 -13.92
C LYS A 102 -15.29 -0.87 -12.91
N GLN A 103 -15.02 -1.71 -11.94
CA GLN A 103 -15.99 -2.06 -10.90
C GLN A 103 -16.30 -0.87 -9.98
N ALA A 104 -15.26 -0.12 -9.56
CA ALA A 104 -15.46 1.07 -8.75
C ALA A 104 -16.38 2.09 -9.44
N LEU A 105 -16.20 2.31 -10.75
CA LEU A 105 -17.07 3.15 -11.56
C LEU A 105 -18.50 2.59 -11.62
N ALA A 106 -18.66 1.28 -11.84
CA ALA A 106 -19.97 0.62 -11.87
C ALA A 106 -20.72 0.72 -10.53
N GLU A 107 -19.97 0.79 -9.43
CA GLU A 107 -20.51 1.03 -8.08
C GLU A 107 -20.79 2.52 -7.78
N GLY A 108 -20.54 3.43 -8.73
CA GLY A 108 -20.73 4.87 -8.57
C GLY A 108 -19.63 5.56 -7.77
N ALA A 109 -18.38 5.07 -7.85
CA ALA A 109 -17.25 5.81 -7.34
C ALA A 109 -16.91 6.98 -8.28
N GLU A 110 -16.77 8.17 -7.72
CA GLU A 110 -16.38 9.39 -8.42
C GLU A 110 -14.86 9.58 -8.43
N GLU A 111 -14.18 8.95 -7.48
CA GLU A 111 -12.74 9.06 -7.32
C GLU A 111 -12.12 7.69 -7.02
N TYR A 112 -11.01 7.38 -7.71
CA TYR A 112 -10.16 6.23 -7.45
C TYR A 112 -8.81 6.71 -6.93
N ASP A 113 -8.65 6.69 -5.60
CA ASP A 113 -7.46 7.17 -4.90
C ASP A 113 -6.40 6.07 -4.81
N LEU A 114 -5.24 6.31 -5.43
CA LEU A 114 -4.09 5.40 -5.43
C LEU A 114 -3.23 5.54 -4.16
N LEU A 115 -3.68 6.33 -3.20
CA LEU A 115 -3.03 6.61 -1.94
C LEU A 115 -1.60 7.15 -2.10
N HIS A 116 -0.85 7.07 -1.02
CA HIS A 116 0.52 7.56 -0.92
C HIS A 116 1.48 6.80 -1.85
N GLY A 117 2.45 7.53 -2.40
CA GLY A 117 3.55 7.01 -3.22
C GLY A 117 3.55 7.53 -4.64
N THR A 118 4.75 7.56 -5.23
CA THR A 118 5.01 8.08 -6.58
C THR A 118 5.51 7.00 -7.54
N GLU A 119 5.04 5.76 -7.33
CA GLU A 119 5.42 4.64 -8.16
C GLU A 119 4.93 4.82 -9.60
N ALA A 120 5.82 4.61 -10.57
CA ALA A 120 5.59 4.88 -11.98
C ALA A 120 4.31 4.24 -12.56
N TYR A 121 3.90 3.07 -12.05
CA TYR A 121 2.69 2.42 -12.54
C TYR A 121 1.40 3.20 -12.20
N LYS A 122 1.40 4.00 -11.13
CA LYS A 122 0.24 4.81 -10.72
C LYS A 122 -0.07 5.89 -11.75
N PHE A 123 0.97 6.48 -12.34
CA PHE A 123 0.81 7.51 -13.38
C PHE A 123 0.28 6.99 -14.72
N ARG A 124 0.10 5.68 -14.87
CA ARG A 124 -0.65 5.11 -16.00
C ARG A 124 -2.16 5.27 -15.83
N TRP A 125 -2.62 5.45 -14.59
CA TRP A 125 -4.03 5.49 -14.22
C TRP A 125 -4.48 6.86 -13.72
N ALA A 126 -3.61 7.57 -12.98
CA ALA A 126 -3.89 8.87 -12.42
C ALA A 126 -3.03 9.94 -13.08
N LYS A 127 -3.66 11.06 -13.46
CA LYS A 127 -2.99 12.25 -14.00
C LYS A 127 -2.80 13.32 -12.93
N GLU A 128 -3.63 13.31 -11.90
CA GLU A 128 -3.63 14.28 -10.82
C GLU A 128 -2.92 13.72 -9.59
N THR A 129 -2.21 14.58 -8.90
CA THR A 129 -1.57 14.29 -7.62
C THR A 129 -2.02 15.30 -6.58
N ARG A 130 -2.13 14.84 -5.33
CA ARG A 130 -2.39 15.71 -4.17
C ARG A 130 -1.21 15.65 -3.22
N GLU A 131 -0.85 16.81 -2.69
CA GLU A 131 0.13 16.86 -1.63
C GLU A 131 -0.49 16.33 -0.33
N LEU A 132 0.25 15.48 0.35
CA LEU A 132 -0.10 14.98 1.67
C LEU A 132 0.75 15.70 2.71
N SER A 133 0.10 16.30 3.69
CA SER A 133 0.77 16.91 4.83
C SER A 133 0.68 16.01 6.05
N ARG A 134 1.79 15.91 6.77
CA ARG A 134 1.82 15.22 8.07
C ARG A 134 1.67 16.26 9.17
N VAL A 135 0.61 16.13 9.95
CA VAL A 135 0.37 16.96 11.12
C VAL A 135 0.84 16.22 12.36
N HIS A 136 1.72 16.84 13.14
CA HIS A 136 2.16 16.33 14.42
C HIS A 136 1.54 17.18 15.53
N LEU A 137 0.79 16.53 16.43
CA LEU A 137 0.23 17.16 17.62
C LEU A 137 1.04 16.75 18.83
N PHE A 138 1.59 17.73 19.51
CA PHE A 138 2.37 17.50 20.73
C PHE A 138 1.59 17.98 21.95
N PRO A 139 1.54 17.20 23.02
CA PRO A 139 0.94 17.68 24.26
C PRO A 139 1.74 18.89 24.81
N PRO A 140 1.10 19.88 25.45
CA PRO A 140 1.77 21.04 26.02
C PRO A 140 2.50 20.66 27.32
N SER A 141 3.55 19.86 27.20
CA SER A 141 4.37 19.35 28.29
C SER A 141 5.84 19.32 27.89
N TRP A 142 6.73 19.28 28.90
CA TRP A 142 8.18 19.16 28.65
C TRP A 142 8.55 17.91 27.81
N ARG A 143 7.82 16.81 27.97
CA ARG A 143 7.99 15.59 27.17
C ARG A 143 7.57 15.81 25.72
N GLY A 144 6.46 16.53 25.49
CA GLY A 144 6.02 16.90 24.14
C GLY A 144 7.05 17.82 23.45
N TRP A 145 7.63 18.75 24.19
CA TRP A 145 8.69 19.60 23.68
C TRP A 145 9.96 18.80 23.33
N LEU A 146 10.42 17.92 24.20
CA LEU A 146 11.58 17.05 23.93
C LEU A 146 11.35 16.17 22.68
N TYR A 147 10.17 15.59 22.54
CA TYR A 147 9.84 14.76 21.39
C TYR A 147 9.80 15.58 20.10
N ARG A 148 9.23 16.79 20.14
CA ARG A 148 9.28 17.73 19.02
C ARG A 148 10.74 18.07 18.64
N ALA A 149 11.56 18.44 19.60
CA ALA A 149 12.97 18.76 19.37
C ALA A 149 13.74 17.58 18.75
N SER A 150 13.46 16.34 19.19
CA SER A 150 14.09 15.14 18.62
C SER A 150 13.70 14.91 17.15
N LEU A 151 12.43 15.15 16.77
CA LEU A 151 11.99 15.04 15.39
C LEU A 151 12.59 16.13 14.49
N GLU A 152 12.69 17.35 15.01
CA GLU A 152 13.32 18.47 14.30
C GLU A 152 14.83 18.20 14.10
N ALA A 153 15.53 17.70 15.10
CA ALA A 153 16.93 17.30 15.01
C ALA A 153 17.14 16.15 14.00
N GLU A 154 16.27 15.14 14.02
CA GLU A 154 16.31 14.05 13.04
C GLU A 154 16.09 14.54 11.62
N SER A 155 15.13 15.46 11.41
CA SER A 155 14.87 16.07 10.13
C SER A 155 16.06 16.87 9.60
N GLN A 156 16.65 17.73 10.46
CA GLN A 156 17.83 18.52 10.10
C GLN A 156 19.04 17.63 9.83
N GLY A 157 19.23 16.57 10.62
CA GLY A 157 20.30 15.58 10.40
C GLY A 157 20.16 14.88 9.05
N LYS A 158 18.94 14.51 8.66
CA LYS A 158 18.66 13.91 7.33
C LYS A 158 18.93 14.90 6.19
N HIS A 159 18.54 16.16 6.35
CA HIS A 159 18.82 17.20 5.36
C HIS A 159 20.31 17.50 5.25
N ALA A 160 21.04 17.60 6.35
CA ALA A 160 22.48 17.78 6.36
C ALA A 160 23.19 16.57 5.72
N ALA A 161 22.83 15.35 6.08
CA ALA A 161 23.39 14.14 5.49
C ALA A 161 23.18 14.08 3.96
N ARG A 162 21.99 14.44 3.47
CA ARG A 162 21.73 14.49 2.02
C ARG A 162 22.52 15.55 1.28
N ARG A 163 22.91 16.63 1.97
CA ARG A 163 23.68 17.74 1.36
C ARG A 163 25.18 17.47 1.33
N TRP A 164 25.69 16.67 2.27
CA TRP A 164 27.15 16.48 2.46
C TRP A 164 27.65 15.08 2.14
N LEU A 165 26.78 14.08 2.04
CA LEU A 165 27.17 12.68 1.75
C LEU A 165 26.93 12.33 0.28
N PRO A 166 27.90 11.69 -0.39
CA PRO A 166 27.70 11.09 -1.71
C PRO A 166 26.53 10.08 -1.67
N GLN A 167 25.79 9.98 -2.79
CA GLN A 167 24.63 9.09 -2.87
C GLN A 167 24.95 7.63 -2.52
N THR A 168 26.15 7.16 -2.89
CA THR A 168 26.65 5.80 -2.57
C THR A 168 26.73 5.51 -1.07
N VAL A 169 27.00 6.53 -0.25
CA VAL A 169 27.05 6.39 1.21
C VAL A 169 25.64 6.45 1.81
N LEU A 170 24.78 7.29 1.24
CA LEU A 170 23.37 7.37 1.64
C LEU A 170 22.63 6.05 1.40
N ASP A 171 22.86 5.42 0.25
CA ASP A 171 22.24 4.13 -0.09
C ASP A 171 22.68 3.02 0.86
N ARG A 172 23.97 2.96 1.25
CA ARG A 172 24.47 2.03 2.27
C ARG A 172 23.86 2.24 3.66
N LEU A 173 23.67 3.51 4.06
CA LEU A 173 23.03 3.84 5.34
C LEU A 173 21.54 3.52 5.36
N ILE A 174 20.86 3.61 4.22
CA ILE A 174 19.46 3.21 4.07
C ILE A 174 19.34 1.68 4.10
N GLU A 175 20.25 0.96 3.46
CA GLU A 175 20.27 -0.51 3.46
C GLU A 175 20.60 -1.09 4.85
N SER A 176 21.54 -0.50 5.59
CA SER A 176 21.88 -0.96 6.94
C SER A 176 20.74 -0.75 7.96
N ARG A 177 19.85 0.22 7.75
CA ARG A 177 18.63 0.42 8.56
C ARG A 177 17.46 -0.50 8.21
N LYS A 178 17.51 -1.17 7.07
CA LYS A 178 16.50 -2.17 6.65
C LYS A 178 16.77 -3.57 7.21
N GLY A 179 17.91 -3.78 7.83
CA GLY A 179 18.38 -5.07 8.36
C GLY A 179 18.23 -5.25 9.88
N VAL A 180 17.47 -4.38 10.59
CA VAL A 180 17.16 -4.51 12.02
C VAL A 180 15.65 -4.58 12.24
#